data_ab187f4458f9d06ba45e90a78f16c7ed
#
_entry.id   ab187f4458f9d06ba45e90a78f16c7ed
#
_cell.length_a   1.000
_cell.length_b   1.000
_cell.length_c   1.000
_cell.angle_alpha   90.00
_cell.angle_beta   90.00
_cell.angle_gamma   90.00
#
_symmetry.space_group_name_H-M   'P 1'
#
loop_
_entity.id
_entity.type
_entity.pdbx_description
1 polymer ?
#
loop_
_entity_poly.entity_id
_entity_poly.type
_entity_poly.pdbx_seq_one_letter_code
_entity_poly.pdbx_strand_id
1 'polypeptide(L)'
;MFGCNNTHNILIMELMGKSLEKLFGENNKKFSSRCVCNIGYQMMEMREFIHNKNIIHRDIKPDNFVIGLNNKKKYIFILDFGLSKKYRSTIKKKHYPKIVHKNLVGTARYASINALGGVTQSRRDDLEAIGYVLLYFLRGRLPWQGIPAKNKDERNYKIMMKKKETSADELCEGFPEQFSNYINYSRNLEYEQDPDYNYLKNLFISVLNMYGFQIDCFYDWDTETIIYKRQNISLIQSSSIRNTNLNITKNNNINNNIISSKNLNQNQQTQTNNKQNQINYSNHNIQNINQNQLNNNINEKQINEVNKRPNNHCECCIII
;
A
#
# COMPACT_ATOMS: atom_id res chain seq x y z
N MET A 1 31.02 10.28 -7.31
CA MET A 1 32.49 10.45 -7.14
C MET A 1 32.79 10.58 -5.66
N PHE A 2 33.81 9.94 -5.17
CA PHE A 2 34.26 10.05 -3.77
C PHE A 2 35.66 10.65 -3.75
N GLY A 3 35.92 11.55 -2.82
CA GLY A 3 37.20 12.17 -2.60
C GLY A 3 37.36 12.62 -1.14
N CYS A 4 38.53 13.06 -0.77
CA CYS A 4 38.80 13.66 0.54
C CYS A 4 39.69 14.88 0.38
N ASN A 5 39.54 15.81 1.29
CA ASN A 5 40.52 16.86 1.55
C ASN A 5 41.06 16.66 2.97
N ASN A 6 41.91 17.59 3.44
CA ASN A 6 42.56 17.46 4.75
C ASN A 6 41.61 17.43 5.94
N THR A 7 40.33 17.77 5.76
CA THR A 7 39.34 17.94 6.83
C THR A 7 38.07 17.16 6.64
N HIS A 8 37.71 16.80 5.39
CA HIS A 8 36.40 16.20 5.05
C HIS A 8 36.53 15.10 4.03
N ASN A 9 35.68 14.07 4.18
CA ASN A 9 35.32 13.14 3.12
C ASN A 9 34.20 13.76 2.27
N ILE A 10 34.35 13.75 0.94
CA ILE A 10 33.44 14.39 0.00
C ILE A 10 32.80 13.32 -0.90
N LEU A 11 31.48 13.24 -0.89
CA LEU A 11 30.72 12.41 -1.79
C LEU A 11 29.95 13.30 -2.78
N ILE A 12 30.26 13.19 -4.08
CA ILE A 12 29.51 13.85 -5.14
C ILE A 12 28.63 12.80 -5.80
N MET A 13 27.33 13.05 -5.81
CA MET A 13 26.32 12.15 -6.34
C MET A 13 25.32 12.91 -7.20
N GLU A 14 24.49 12.21 -7.97
CA GLU A 14 23.41 12.79 -8.74
C GLU A 14 22.43 13.53 -7.81
N LEU A 15 21.92 14.69 -8.27
CA LEU A 15 20.87 15.39 -7.53
C LEU A 15 19.58 14.60 -7.62
N MET A 16 19.00 14.29 -6.48
CA MET A 16 17.77 13.53 -6.36
C MET A 16 16.58 14.44 -6.04
N GLY A 17 15.38 13.90 -6.25
CA GLY A 17 14.13 14.56 -5.91
C GLY A 17 13.78 14.46 -4.41
N LYS A 18 12.50 14.62 -4.11
CA LYS A 18 11.99 14.57 -2.74
C LYS A 18 12.09 13.17 -2.16
N SER A 19 12.28 13.08 -0.82
CA SER A 19 12.14 11.81 -0.11
C SER A 19 10.67 11.38 -0.03
N LEU A 20 10.44 10.07 0.15
CA LEU A 20 9.08 9.54 0.34
C LEU A 20 8.42 10.10 1.60
N GLU A 21 9.18 10.43 2.67
CA GLU A 21 8.64 11.11 3.85
C GLU A 21 8.10 12.51 3.50
N LYS A 22 8.83 13.28 2.69
CA LYS A 22 8.38 14.60 2.25
C LYS A 22 7.14 14.50 1.38
N LEU A 23 7.13 13.60 0.39
CA LEU A 23 5.97 13.34 -0.48
C LEU A 23 4.75 12.87 0.31
N PHE A 24 4.96 12.02 1.31
CA PHE A 24 3.92 11.54 2.22
C PHE A 24 3.31 12.68 3.03
N GLY A 25 4.14 13.58 3.57
CA GLY A 25 3.69 14.78 4.28
C GLY A 25 2.84 15.70 3.39
N GLU A 26 3.28 15.92 2.14
CA GLU A 26 2.58 16.72 1.13
C GLU A 26 1.26 16.06 0.66
N ASN A 27 1.12 14.75 0.77
CA ASN A 27 -0.08 13.97 0.41
C ASN A 27 -0.98 13.65 1.62
N ASN A 28 -1.05 14.56 2.58
CA ASN A 28 -1.89 14.44 3.79
C ASN A 28 -1.62 13.17 4.62
N LYS A 29 -0.39 12.69 4.62
CA LYS A 29 0.05 11.49 5.34
C LYS A 29 -0.80 10.25 5.02
N LYS A 30 -1.12 10.06 3.76
CA LYS A 30 -1.82 8.88 3.28
C LYS A 30 -1.51 8.63 1.80
N PHE A 31 -1.09 7.41 1.48
CA PHE A 31 -0.97 6.92 0.12
C PHE A 31 -2.03 5.86 -0.18
N SER A 32 -2.47 5.79 -1.43
CA SER A 32 -3.37 4.73 -1.91
C SER A 32 -2.67 3.37 -1.95
N SER A 33 -3.43 2.28 -1.85
CA SER A 33 -2.89 0.92 -1.99
C SER A 33 -2.15 0.73 -3.31
N ARG A 34 -2.61 1.33 -4.42
CA ARG A 34 -1.92 1.32 -5.71
C ARG A 34 -0.54 1.96 -5.61
N CYS A 35 -0.45 3.16 -5.04
CA CYS A 35 0.81 3.86 -4.83
C CYS A 35 1.76 3.03 -3.95
N VAL A 36 1.27 2.50 -2.82
CA VAL A 36 2.07 1.70 -1.88
C VAL A 36 2.56 0.40 -2.51
N CYS A 37 1.76 -0.27 -3.34
CA CYS A 37 2.20 -1.47 -4.05
C CYS A 37 3.30 -1.18 -5.08
N ASN A 38 3.19 -0.08 -5.84
CA ASN A 38 4.26 0.36 -6.76
C ASN A 38 5.57 0.68 -6.01
N ILE A 39 5.47 1.38 -4.85
CA ILE A 39 6.61 1.63 -3.96
C ILE A 39 7.20 0.31 -3.45
N GLY A 40 6.36 -0.57 -2.91
CA GLY A 40 6.78 -1.86 -2.36
C GLY A 40 7.48 -2.75 -3.38
N TYR A 41 6.97 -2.81 -4.60
CA TYR A 41 7.59 -3.54 -5.69
C TYR A 41 9.01 -3.03 -5.98
N GLN A 42 9.20 -1.72 -6.17
CA GLN A 42 10.54 -1.15 -6.41
C GLN A 42 11.46 -1.33 -5.18
N MET A 43 10.94 -1.22 -3.96
CA MET A 43 11.72 -1.51 -2.77
C MET A 43 12.21 -2.96 -2.73
N MET A 44 11.42 -3.93 -3.20
CA MET A 44 11.85 -5.34 -3.26
C MET A 44 12.95 -5.55 -4.29
N GLU A 45 12.86 -4.95 -5.47
CA GLU A 45 13.91 -5.04 -6.49
C GLU A 45 15.24 -4.46 -5.97
N MET A 46 15.19 -3.28 -5.34
CA MET A 46 16.38 -2.70 -4.70
C MET A 46 16.96 -3.58 -3.60
N ARG A 47 16.10 -4.21 -2.76
CA ARG A 47 16.58 -5.09 -1.68
C ARG A 47 17.25 -6.34 -2.22
N GLU A 48 16.63 -7.00 -3.18
CA GLU A 48 17.22 -8.15 -3.85
C GLU A 48 18.60 -7.82 -4.41
N PHE A 49 18.74 -6.70 -5.11
CA PHE A 49 20.04 -6.27 -5.64
C PHE A 49 21.09 -6.04 -4.55
N ILE A 50 20.75 -5.28 -3.48
CA ILE A 50 21.70 -4.96 -2.38
C ILE A 50 22.06 -6.22 -1.62
N HIS A 51 21.10 -7.09 -1.32
CA HIS A 51 21.34 -8.34 -0.62
C HIS A 51 22.20 -9.30 -1.45
N ASN A 52 22.05 -9.30 -2.79
CA ASN A 52 22.93 -10.06 -3.70
C ASN A 52 24.39 -9.53 -3.69
N LYS A 53 24.61 -8.25 -3.31
CA LYS A 53 25.95 -7.71 -3.04
C LYS A 53 26.47 -8.03 -1.62
N ASN A 54 25.76 -8.89 -0.89
CA ASN A 54 26.04 -9.30 0.51
C ASN A 54 25.95 -8.15 1.51
N ILE A 55 25.15 -7.13 1.24
CA ILE A 55 24.98 -5.94 2.07
C ILE A 55 23.54 -5.90 2.59
N ILE A 56 23.35 -5.51 3.86
CA ILE A 56 22.09 -5.08 4.47
C ILE A 56 22.17 -3.61 4.82
N HIS A 57 21.04 -2.90 4.74
CA HIS A 57 21.02 -1.46 4.91
C HIS A 57 20.96 -1.02 6.38
N ARG A 58 20.09 -1.65 7.17
CA ARG A 58 19.89 -1.47 8.62
C ARG A 58 19.26 -0.15 9.07
N ASP A 59 18.94 0.76 8.16
CA ASP A 59 18.19 1.99 8.47
C ASP A 59 17.14 2.27 7.41
N ILE A 60 16.23 1.31 7.24
CA ILE A 60 15.09 1.43 6.33
C ILE A 60 14.10 2.42 6.96
N LYS A 61 13.88 3.54 6.28
CA LYS A 61 12.92 4.58 6.65
C LYS A 61 12.52 5.40 5.43
N PRO A 62 11.34 6.05 5.42
CA PRO A 62 10.87 6.85 4.28
C PRO A 62 11.82 7.96 3.84
N ASP A 63 12.60 8.52 4.78
CA ASP A 63 13.57 9.60 4.51
C ASP A 63 14.70 9.14 3.58
N ASN A 64 15.07 7.86 3.66
CA ASN A 64 16.18 7.28 2.89
C ASN A 64 15.76 6.81 1.50
N PHE A 65 14.48 6.91 1.14
CA PHE A 65 13.99 6.65 -0.20
C PHE A 65 13.62 7.96 -0.88
N VAL A 66 14.18 8.21 -2.05
CA VAL A 66 13.97 9.45 -2.80
C VAL A 66 13.52 9.12 -4.23
N ILE A 67 12.76 10.01 -4.84
CA ILE A 67 12.46 9.91 -6.27
C ILE A 67 13.60 10.48 -7.11
N GLY A 68 13.73 10.03 -8.35
CA GLY A 68 14.61 10.67 -9.32
C GLY A 68 14.06 12.00 -9.82
N LEU A 69 14.82 12.68 -10.67
CA LEU A 69 14.42 13.91 -11.34
C LEU A 69 14.23 13.68 -12.84
N ASN A 70 13.51 14.56 -13.50
CA ASN A 70 13.29 14.57 -14.95
C ASN A 70 12.74 13.21 -15.47
N ASN A 71 13.44 12.55 -16.36
CA ASN A 71 13.07 11.25 -16.93
C ASN A 71 13.14 10.10 -15.91
N LYS A 72 13.76 10.31 -14.75
CA LYS A 72 13.87 9.33 -13.65
C LYS A 72 12.81 9.52 -12.54
N LYS A 73 11.87 10.45 -12.67
CA LYS A 73 10.87 10.78 -11.64
C LYS A 73 9.98 9.60 -11.22
N LYS A 74 9.87 8.56 -12.05
CA LYS A 74 9.12 7.33 -11.76
C LYS A 74 9.92 6.29 -10.98
N TYR A 75 11.22 6.49 -10.81
CA TYR A 75 12.10 5.56 -10.11
C TYR A 75 12.35 6.03 -8.69
N ILE A 76 12.35 5.06 -7.76
CA ILE A 76 12.70 5.26 -6.37
C ILE A 76 14.12 4.80 -6.17
N PHE A 77 14.90 5.58 -5.43
CA PHE A 77 16.29 5.31 -5.11
C PHE A 77 16.46 5.24 -3.61
N ILE A 78 17.40 4.43 -3.15
CA ILE A 78 17.76 4.37 -1.74
C ILE A 78 19.07 5.09 -1.50
N LEU A 79 19.12 5.87 -0.43
CA LEU A 79 20.28 6.64 -0.01
C LEU A 79 20.73 6.22 1.39
N ASP A 80 21.88 6.77 1.82
CA ASP A 80 22.42 6.67 3.17
C ASP A 80 22.80 5.25 3.61
N PHE A 81 23.88 4.75 3.03
CA PHE A 81 24.51 3.49 3.40
C PHE A 81 25.43 3.59 4.64
N GLY A 82 25.37 4.71 5.40
CA GLY A 82 26.22 4.96 6.56
C GLY A 82 26.10 3.90 7.67
N LEU A 83 24.94 3.26 7.80
CA LEU A 83 24.71 2.17 8.75
C LEU A 83 24.78 0.78 8.09
N SER A 84 25.02 0.69 6.79
CA SER A 84 25.02 -0.59 6.07
C SER A 84 26.14 -1.53 6.53
N LYS A 85 25.95 -2.83 6.36
CA LYS A 85 26.94 -3.85 6.76
C LYS A 85 26.86 -5.06 5.83
N LYS A 86 28.01 -5.71 5.60
CA LYS A 86 28.02 -7.06 5.03
C LYS A 86 27.40 -8.03 6.04
N TYR A 87 26.45 -8.84 5.61
CA TYR A 87 25.80 -9.85 6.46
C TYR A 87 26.45 -11.23 6.32
N ARG A 88 27.21 -11.45 5.25
CA ARG A 88 28.00 -12.68 5.02
C ARG A 88 29.34 -12.37 4.34
N SER A 89 30.28 -13.30 4.49
CA SER A 89 31.57 -13.24 3.82
C SER A 89 31.39 -13.36 2.31
N THR A 90 32.07 -12.48 1.57
CA THR A 90 32.05 -12.48 0.10
C THR A 90 32.73 -13.73 -0.49
N ILE A 91 33.77 -14.22 0.21
CA ILE A 91 34.59 -15.37 -0.22
C ILE A 91 33.94 -16.67 0.23
N LYS A 92 33.71 -16.83 1.54
CA LYS A 92 33.19 -18.08 2.12
C LYS A 92 31.68 -18.25 1.97
N LYS A 93 30.95 -17.22 1.53
CA LYS A 93 29.47 -17.19 1.45
C LYS A 93 28.75 -17.54 2.76
N LYS A 94 29.48 -17.60 3.88
CA LYS A 94 28.94 -17.91 5.20
C LYS A 94 28.50 -16.63 5.91
N HIS A 95 27.33 -16.67 6.56
CA HIS A 95 26.82 -15.58 7.40
C HIS A 95 27.74 -15.29 8.55
N TYR A 96 27.77 -14.01 8.97
CA TYR A 96 28.41 -13.63 10.22
C TYR A 96 27.57 -14.14 11.40
N PRO A 97 28.20 -14.40 12.56
CA PRO A 97 27.50 -14.97 13.72
C PRO A 97 26.31 -14.12 14.16
N LYS A 98 25.24 -14.81 14.55
CA LYS A 98 24.07 -14.20 15.22
C LYS A 98 24.45 -13.97 16.68
N ILE A 99 24.64 -12.71 17.08
CA ILE A 99 24.98 -12.28 18.45
C ILE A 99 23.99 -11.23 18.93
N VAL A 100 23.92 -11.00 20.24
CA VAL A 100 23.08 -9.97 20.83
C VAL A 100 23.96 -8.78 21.24
N HIS A 101 23.56 -7.59 20.81
CA HIS A 101 24.23 -6.32 21.11
C HIS A 101 23.38 -5.51 22.09
N LYS A 102 24.01 -4.56 22.80
CA LYS A 102 23.29 -3.68 23.75
C LYS A 102 22.43 -2.62 23.05
N ASN A 103 22.86 -2.14 21.88
CA ASN A 103 22.28 -0.96 21.25
C ASN A 103 21.60 -1.28 19.92
N LEU A 104 20.43 -0.68 19.70
CA LEU A 104 19.77 -0.67 18.42
C LEU A 104 20.60 0.11 17.38
N VAL A 105 20.78 -0.47 16.20
CA VAL A 105 21.25 0.21 15.00
C VAL A 105 20.05 0.46 14.09
N GLY A 106 19.84 1.72 13.68
CA GLY A 106 18.72 2.16 12.85
C GLY A 106 17.63 2.91 13.62
N THR A 107 16.51 3.13 12.96
CA THR A 107 15.39 3.95 13.43
C THR A 107 14.31 3.07 14.08
N ALA A 108 14.13 3.19 15.40
CA ALA A 108 13.25 2.31 16.20
C ALA A 108 11.82 2.18 15.64
N ARG A 109 11.26 3.24 15.05
CA ARG A 109 9.91 3.23 14.44
C ARG A 109 9.77 2.10 13.41
N TYR A 110 10.77 1.91 12.58
CA TYR A 110 10.74 0.95 11.47
C TYR A 110 11.57 -0.31 11.71
N ALA A 111 12.51 -0.30 12.67
CA ALA A 111 13.38 -1.44 12.98
C ALA A 111 12.59 -2.72 13.24
N SER A 112 13.11 -3.87 12.82
CA SER A 112 12.55 -5.18 13.11
C SER A 112 12.47 -5.48 14.61
N ILE A 113 11.63 -6.42 15.00
CA ILE A 113 11.53 -6.89 16.39
C ILE A 113 12.89 -7.42 16.86
N ASN A 114 13.60 -8.17 16.01
CA ASN A 114 14.93 -8.70 16.33
C ASN A 114 15.98 -7.59 16.50
N ALA A 115 15.97 -6.58 15.63
CA ALA A 115 16.89 -5.44 15.74
C ALA A 115 16.65 -4.63 17.02
N LEU A 116 15.38 -4.42 17.42
CA LEU A 116 15.03 -3.78 18.69
C LEU A 116 15.47 -4.60 19.90
N GLY A 117 15.45 -5.94 19.79
CA GLY A 117 16.00 -6.86 20.80
C GLY A 117 17.52 -6.96 20.78
N GLY A 118 18.22 -6.15 19.97
CA GLY A 118 19.68 -6.13 19.89
C GLY A 118 20.31 -7.29 19.13
N VAL A 119 19.51 -8.13 18.48
CA VAL A 119 20.03 -9.27 17.67
C VAL A 119 20.72 -8.73 16.43
N THR A 120 21.87 -9.33 16.07
CA THR A 120 22.54 -9.04 14.79
C THR A 120 21.56 -9.08 13.64
N GLN A 121 21.50 -8.01 12.86
CA GLN A 121 20.58 -7.90 11.74
C GLN A 121 21.05 -8.72 10.54
N SER A 122 20.08 -9.25 9.78
CA SER A 122 20.28 -9.94 8.52
C SER A 122 19.28 -9.43 7.46
N ARG A 123 19.12 -10.14 6.35
CA ARG A 123 18.20 -9.74 5.27
C ARG A 123 16.74 -9.61 5.73
N ARG A 124 16.29 -10.49 6.64
CA ARG A 124 14.93 -10.46 7.19
C ARG A 124 14.59 -9.15 7.88
N ASP A 125 15.57 -8.53 8.52
CA ASP A 125 15.37 -7.30 9.29
C ASP A 125 15.12 -6.08 8.39
N ASP A 126 15.80 -6.00 7.22
CA ASP A 126 15.51 -5.00 6.21
C ASP A 126 14.09 -5.21 5.61
N LEU A 127 13.68 -6.47 5.38
CA LEU A 127 12.36 -6.79 4.84
C LEU A 127 11.23 -6.45 5.82
N GLU A 128 11.39 -6.81 7.10
CA GLU A 128 10.41 -6.46 8.14
C GLU A 128 10.26 -4.93 8.26
N ALA A 129 11.40 -4.21 8.19
CA ALA A 129 11.39 -2.75 8.23
C ALA A 129 10.66 -2.13 7.03
N ILE A 130 10.81 -2.68 5.82
CA ILE A 130 10.04 -2.26 4.65
C ILE A 130 8.54 -2.47 4.88
N GLY A 131 8.13 -3.61 5.41
CA GLY A 131 6.72 -3.86 5.73
C GLY A 131 6.14 -2.77 6.63
N TYR A 132 6.88 -2.33 7.65
CA TYR A 132 6.46 -1.24 8.52
C TYR A 132 6.42 0.13 7.81
N VAL A 133 7.33 0.39 6.89
CA VAL A 133 7.28 1.60 6.05
C VAL A 133 6.04 1.61 5.16
N LEU A 134 5.72 0.50 4.49
CA LEU A 134 4.53 0.39 3.63
C LEU A 134 3.23 0.57 4.43
N LEU A 135 3.16 -0.04 5.63
CA LEU A 135 2.01 0.13 6.52
C LEU A 135 1.91 1.55 7.10
N TYR A 136 3.04 2.21 7.35
CA TYR A 136 3.05 3.63 7.70
C TYR A 136 2.42 4.48 6.60
N PHE A 137 2.72 4.22 5.33
CA PHE A 137 2.12 4.92 4.20
C PHE A 137 0.62 4.64 4.02
N LEU A 138 0.16 3.42 4.30
CA LEU A 138 -1.25 3.06 4.24
C LEU A 138 -2.06 3.64 5.40
N ARG A 139 -1.53 3.54 6.63
CA ARG A 139 -2.25 3.85 7.86
C ARG A 139 -2.15 5.34 8.27
N GLY A 140 -1.12 6.06 7.80
CA GLY A 140 -0.80 7.41 8.28
C GLY A 140 0.06 7.43 9.54
N ARG A 141 -0.04 6.40 10.40
CA ARG A 141 0.78 6.19 11.60
C ARG A 141 0.86 4.71 11.97
N LEU A 142 1.86 4.35 12.77
CA LEU A 142 2.02 3.00 13.29
C LEU A 142 1.58 2.95 14.77
N PRO A 143 1.08 1.78 15.27
CA PRO A 143 0.54 1.65 16.63
C PRO A 143 1.52 1.99 17.75
N TRP A 144 2.82 1.86 17.50
CA TRP A 144 3.90 2.13 18.46
C TRP A 144 4.49 3.54 18.38
N GLN A 145 3.86 4.47 17.64
CA GLN A 145 4.29 5.87 17.63
C GLN A 145 3.69 6.64 18.79
N GLY A 146 4.55 7.46 19.43
CA GLY A 146 4.11 8.32 20.54
C GLY A 146 4.03 7.61 21.90
N ILE A 147 4.58 6.41 22.03
CA ILE A 147 4.63 5.70 23.31
C ILE A 147 5.50 6.50 24.30
N PRO A 148 4.95 6.89 25.48
CA PRO A 148 5.71 7.62 26.48
C PRO A 148 6.81 6.75 27.10
N ALA A 149 7.99 7.33 27.27
CA ALA A 149 9.14 6.66 27.86
C ALA A 149 10.09 7.67 28.51
N LYS A 150 10.77 7.26 29.59
CA LYS A 150 11.70 8.10 30.32
C LYS A 150 13.03 8.30 29.60
N ASN A 151 13.45 7.32 28.82
CA ASN A 151 14.71 7.33 28.07
C ASN A 151 14.59 6.53 26.77
N LYS A 152 15.67 6.52 25.97
CA LYS A 152 15.74 5.85 24.67
C LYS A 152 15.58 4.32 24.79
N ASP A 153 16.18 3.71 25.81
CA ASP A 153 16.19 2.25 25.99
C ASP A 153 14.79 1.76 26.37
N GLU A 154 14.15 2.42 27.33
CA GLU A 154 12.75 2.13 27.70
C GLU A 154 11.82 2.30 26.49
N ARG A 155 12.01 3.36 25.70
CA ARG A 155 11.23 3.58 24.48
C ARG A 155 11.40 2.44 23.47
N ASN A 156 12.65 2.03 23.21
CA ASN A 156 12.93 0.94 22.28
C ASN A 156 12.33 -0.38 22.77
N TYR A 157 12.43 -0.66 24.07
CA TYR A 157 11.80 -1.82 24.69
C TYR A 157 10.28 -1.81 24.54
N LYS A 158 9.61 -0.70 24.87
CA LYS A 158 8.16 -0.56 24.72
C LYS A 158 7.69 -0.69 23.27
N ILE A 159 8.45 -0.13 22.32
CA ILE A 159 8.19 -0.29 20.89
C ILE A 159 8.31 -1.77 20.49
N MET A 160 9.36 -2.46 20.93
CA MET A 160 9.56 -3.87 20.67
C MET A 160 8.39 -4.71 21.20
N MET A 161 7.98 -4.48 22.44
CA MET A 161 6.84 -5.20 23.07
C MET A 161 5.55 -4.94 22.28
N LYS A 162 5.24 -3.68 21.95
CA LYS A 162 4.06 -3.36 21.17
C LYS A 162 4.06 -4.01 19.79
N LYS A 163 5.21 -4.10 19.12
CA LYS A 163 5.35 -4.83 17.83
C LYS A 163 5.11 -6.33 17.98
N LYS A 164 5.58 -6.95 19.08
CA LYS A 164 5.34 -8.38 19.37
C LYS A 164 3.87 -8.66 19.67
N GLU A 165 3.22 -7.78 20.43
CA GLU A 165 1.82 -7.92 20.82
C GLU A 165 0.86 -7.67 19.65
N THR A 166 1.24 -6.81 18.67
CA THR A 166 0.42 -6.52 17.51
C THR A 166 0.61 -7.60 16.45
N SER A 167 -0.41 -8.41 16.20
CA SER A 167 -0.41 -9.42 15.14
C SER A 167 -0.29 -8.77 13.76
N ALA A 168 0.07 -9.54 12.74
CA ALA A 168 0.09 -9.04 11.37
C ALA A 168 -1.31 -8.66 10.89
N ASP A 169 -2.33 -9.41 11.27
CA ASP A 169 -3.71 -9.17 10.87
C ASP A 169 -4.27 -7.91 11.53
N GLU A 170 -4.05 -7.71 12.84
CA GLU A 170 -4.37 -6.45 13.54
C GLU A 170 -3.65 -5.25 12.90
N LEU A 171 -2.37 -5.42 12.57
CA LEU A 171 -1.56 -4.37 11.97
C LEU A 171 -2.05 -4.01 10.56
N CYS A 172 -2.59 -4.97 9.81
CA CYS A 172 -3.07 -4.83 8.43
C CYS A 172 -4.59 -4.71 8.31
N GLU A 173 -5.32 -4.57 9.42
CA GLU A 173 -6.78 -4.43 9.41
C GLU A 173 -7.24 -3.31 8.48
N GLY A 174 -8.20 -3.64 7.61
CA GLY A 174 -8.75 -2.71 6.60
C GLY A 174 -7.92 -2.58 5.32
N PHE A 175 -6.85 -3.38 5.17
CA PHE A 175 -6.04 -3.46 3.95
C PHE A 175 -6.06 -4.87 3.38
N PRO A 176 -5.70 -5.05 2.07
CA PRO A 176 -5.59 -6.38 1.47
C PRO A 176 -4.71 -7.34 2.29
N GLU A 177 -5.14 -8.60 2.38
CA GLU A 177 -4.45 -9.66 3.15
C GLU A 177 -2.98 -9.87 2.74
N GLN A 178 -2.61 -9.52 1.52
CA GLN A 178 -1.25 -9.60 1.02
C GLN A 178 -0.26 -8.79 1.88
N PHE A 179 -0.71 -7.73 2.56
CA PHE A 179 0.13 -6.98 3.49
C PHE A 179 0.36 -7.76 4.80
N SER A 180 -0.65 -8.47 5.33
CA SER A 180 -0.45 -9.34 6.49
C SER A 180 0.42 -10.54 6.14
N ASN A 181 0.24 -11.12 4.95
CA ASN A 181 1.11 -12.18 4.41
C ASN A 181 2.58 -11.72 4.31
N TYR A 182 2.81 -10.48 3.85
CA TYR A 182 4.15 -9.88 3.80
C TYR A 182 4.78 -9.77 5.20
N ILE A 183 4.05 -9.24 6.20
CA ILE A 183 4.53 -9.09 7.58
C ILE A 183 4.81 -10.45 8.20
N ASN A 184 3.88 -11.42 8.06
CA ASN A 184 4.05 -12.77 8.57
C ASN A 184 5.27 -13.44 7.95
N TYR A 185 5.43 -13.34 6.62
CA TYR A 185 6.60 -13.88 5.93
C TYR A 185 7.91 -13.30 6.47
N SER A 186 8.02 -11.98 6.55
CA SER A 186 9.26 -11.31 6.99
C SER A 186 9.60 -11.58 8.46
N ARG A 187 8.61 -11.67 9.35
CA ARG A 187 8.80 -12.01 10.78
C ARG A 187 9.22 -13.47 11.00
N ASN A 188 8.76 -14.39 10.13
CA ASN A 188 9.04 -15.83 10.24
C ASN A 188 10.34 -16.26 9.55
N LEU A 189 10.99 -15.38 8.77
CA LEU A 189 12.26 -15.71 8.15
C LEU A 189 13.34 -16.02 9.19
N GLU A 190 14.04 -17.10 8.99
CA GLU A 190 15.21 -17.44 9.80
C GLU A 190 16.39 -16.50 9.52
N TYR A 191 17.35 -16.43 10.46
CA TYR A 191 18.48 -15.48 10.40
C TYR A 191 19.31 -15.61 9.11
N GLU A 192 19.59 -16.83 8.67
CA GLU A 192 20.40 -17.12 7.49
C GLU A 192 19.58 -17.43 6.23
N GLN A 193 18.24 -17.57 6.37
CA GLN A 193 17.37 -17.97 5.29
C GLN A 193 17.44 -16.98 4.11
N ASP A 194 17.50 -17.52 2.90
CA ASP A 194 17.37 -16.74 1.67
C ASP A 194 15.90 -16.33 1.46
N PRO A 195 15.62 -15.03 1.36
CA PRO A 195 14.26 -14.56 1.10
C PRO A 195 13.82 -14.89 -0.34
N ASP A 196 12.55 -15.26 -0.49
CA ASP A 196 11.89 -15.33 -1.80
C ASP A 196 11.38 -13.94 -2.22
N TYR A 197 12.23 -13.19 -2.91
CA TYR A 197 11.89 -11.85 -3.42
C TYR A 197 10.79 -11.89 -4.47
N ASN A 198 10.68 -12.96 -5.26
CA ASN A 198 9.63 -13.12 -6.25
C ASN A 198 8.27 -13.29 -5.58
N TYR A 199 8.18 -14.10 -4.53
CA TYR A 199 6.99 -14.20 -3.71
C TYR A 199 6.57 -12.83 -3.18
N LEU A 200 7.50 -12.07 -2.57
CA LEU A 200 7.22 -10.75 -2.00
C LEU A 200 6.77 -9.74 -3.08
N LYS A 201 7.40 -9.73 -4.25
CA LYS A 201 6.97 -8.89 -5.39
C LYS A 201 5.57 -9.27 -5.87
N ASN A 202 5.27 -10.57 -5.94
CA ASN A 202 3.97 -11.08 -6.38
C ASN A 202 2.83 -10.72 -5.41
N LEU A 203 3.08 -10.52 -4.11
CA LEU A 203 2.07 -10.00 -3.19
C LEU A 203 1.57 -8.63 -3.65
N PHE A 204 2.45 -7.71 -4.03
CA PHE A 204 2.08 -6.38 -4.51
C PHE A 204 1.37 -6.42 -5.87
N ILE A 205 1.85 -7.27 -6.79
CA ILE A 205 1.20 -7.51 -8.08
C ILE A 205 -0.23 -8.03 -7.88
N SER A 206 -0.43 -8.96 -6.95
CA SER A 206 -1.75 -9.52 -6.65
C SER A 206 -2.72 -8.45 -6.16
N VAL A 207 -2.28 -7.55 -5.25
CA VAL A 207 -3.11 -6.42 -4.82
C VAL A 207 -3.48 -5.52 -5.99
N LEU A 208 -2.53 -5.18 -6.87
CA LEU A 208 -2.81 -4.34 -8.04
C LEU A 208 -3.82 -5.00 -8.98
N ASN A 209 -3.64 -6.30 -9.27
CA ASN A 209 -4.54 -7.06 -10.13
C ASN A 209 -5.98 -7.12 -9.59
N MET A 210 -6.17 -7.23 -8.26
CA MET A 210 -7.51 -7.20 -7.62
C MET A 210 -8.27 -5.92 -7.95
N TYR A 211 -7.57 -4.81 -8.20
CA TYR A 211 -8.16 -3.52 -8.55
C TYR A 211 -8.05 -3.17 -10.03
N GLY A 212 -7.65 -4.13 -10.89
CA GLY A 212 -7.49 -3.91 -12.33
C GLY A 212 -6.27 -3.06 -12.72
N PHE A 213 -5.27 -2.95 -11.85
CA PHE A 213 -4.04 -2.21 -12.10
C PHE A 213 -2.85 -3.15 -12.35
N GLN A 214 -1.80 -2.59 -12.92
CA GLN A 214 -0.50 -3.24 -13.11
C GLN A 214 0.59 -2.43 -12.39
N ILE A 215 1.83 -2.96 -12.37
CA ILE A 215 3.02 -2.18 -11.99
C ILE A 215 3.28 -1.15 -13.10
N ASP A 216 2.97 0.09 -12.84
CA ASP A 216 3.00 1.19 -13.81
C ASP A 216 3.72 2.44 -13.32
N CYS A 217 4.28 2.37 -12.11
CA CYS A 217 4.96 3.50 -11.46
C CYS A 217 4.09 4.76 -11.39
N PHE A 218 2.77 4.59 -11.20
CA PHE A 218 1.82 5.66 -11.03
C PHE A 218 1.66 5.99 -9.54
N TYR A 219 1.96 7.21 -9.15
CA TYR A 219 2.00 7.60 -7.75
C TYR A 219 1.01 8.69 -7.41
N ASP A 220 0.60 8.74 -6.14
CA ASP A 220 -0.38 9.71 -5.63
C ASP A 220 0.09 11.16 -5.70
N TRP A 221 1.38 11.40 -5.83
CA TRP A 221 1.97 12.74 -5.98
C TRP A 221 2.18 13.17 -7.43
N ASP A 222 1.88 12.32 -8.43
CA ASP A 222 2.01 12.70 -9.83
C ASP A 222 0.93 13.70 -10.23
N THR A 223 1.31 14.72 -11.01
CA THR A 223 0.40 15.78 -11.44
C THR A 223 -0.79 15.23 -12.22
N GLU A 224 -0.57 14.22 -13.06
CA GLU A 224 -1.63 13.54 -13.80
C GLU A 224 -2.65 12.87 -12.86
N THR A 225 -2.17 12.23 -11.78
CA THR A 225 -3.02 11.66 -10.74
C THR A 225 -3.84 12.71 -10.02
N ILE A 226 -3.23 13.86 -9.72
CA ILE A 226 -3.90 14.97 -9.04
C ILE A 226 -5.00 15.54 -9.94
N ILE A 227 -4.74 15.72 -11.23
CA ILE A 227 -5.71 16.20 -12.20
C ILE A 227 -6.88 15.21 -12.34
N TYR A 228 -6.59 13.91 -12.49
CA TYR A 228 -7.60 12.86 -12.57
C TYR A 228 -8.50 12.80 -11.32
N LYS A 229 -7.90 12.86 -10.12
CA LYS A 229 -8.65 12.92 -8.85
C LYS A 229 -9.56 14.15 -8.80
N ARG A 230 -9.08 15.33 -9.21
CA ARG A 230 -9.87 16.58 -9.23
C ARG A 230 -11.04 16.50 -10.21
N GLN A 231 -10.83 15.99 -11.40
CA GLN A 231 -11.88 15.79 -12.42
C GLN A 231 -12.97 14.84 -11.94
N ASN A 232 -12.59 13.70 -11.33
CA ASN A 232 -13.56 12.75 -10.79
C ASN A 232 -14.35 13.31 -9.61
N ILE A 233 -13.73 14.08 -8.71
CA ILE A 233 -14.44 14.76 -7.62
C ILE A 233 -15.46 15.76 -8.19
N SER A 234 -15.09 16.53 -9.19
CA SER A 234 -16.01 17.50 -9.85
C SER A 234 -17.18 16.79 -10.54
N LEU A 235 -16.96 15.64 -11.17
CA LEU A 235 -18.01 14.83 -11.79
C LEU A 235 -18.98 14.24 -10.75
N ILE A 236 -18.47 13.74 -9.62
CA ILE A 236 -19.30 13.22 -8.52
C ILE A 236 -20.12 14.35 -7.90
N GLN A 237 -19.53 15.52 -7.66
CA GLN A 237 -20.24 16.69 -7.13
C GLN A 237 -21.31 17.19 -8.10
N SER A 238 -21.03 17.23 -9.41
CA SER A 238 -21.99 17.65 -10.43
C SER A 238 -23.14 16.64 -10.58
N SER A 239 -22.88 15.35 -10.42
CA SER A 239 -23.92 14.32 -10.45
C SER A 239 -24.79 14.36 -9.18
N SER A 240 -24.23 14.62 -8.03
CA SER A 240 -24.97 14.80 -6.77
C SER A 240 -25.88 16.01 -6.82
N ILE A 241 -25.41 17.14 -7.38
CA ILE A 241 -26.20 18.35 -7.57
C ILE A 241 -27.36 18.11 -8.57
N ARG A 242 -27.11 17.37 -9.66
CA ARG A 242 -28.19 17.01 -10.62
C ARG A 242 -29.24 16.13 -9.96
N ASN A 243 -28.85 15.15 -9.14
CA ASN A 243 -29.79 14.27 -8.44
C ASN A 243 -30.61 15.02 -7.37
N THR A 244 -30.01 15.98 -6.66
CA THR A 244 -30.76 16.84 -5.72
C THR A 244 -31.74 17.76 -6.46
N ASN A 245 -31.35 18.35 -7.58
CA ASN A 245 -32.23 19.19 -8.39
C ASN A 245 -33.39 18.39 -9.03
N LEU A 246 -33.14 17.15 -9.47
CA LEU A 246 -34.18 16.24 -9.97
C LEU A 246 -35.16 15.83 -8.87
N ASN A 247 -34.71 15.64 -7.65
CA ASN A 247 -35.59 15.34 -6.52
C ASN A 247 -36.39 16.54 -6.06
N ILE A 248 -35.83 17.76 -6.12
CA ILE A 248 -36.55 19.00 -5.81
C ILE A 248 -37.62 19.24 -6.88
N THR A 249 -37.31 19.05 -8.17
CA THR A 249 -38.30 19.19 -9.28
C THR A 249 -39.41 18.16 -9.21
N LYS A 250 -39.09 16.90 -8.85
CA LYS A 250 -40.12 15.86 -8.63
C LYS A 250 -40.99 16.16 -7.41
N ASN A 251 -40.43 16.65 -6.28
CA ASN A 251 -41.23 17.03 -5.13
C ASN A 251 -42.12 18.25 -5.38
N ASN A 252 -41.65 19.22 -6.17
CA ASN A 252 -42.45 20.38 -6.57
C ASN A 252 -43.60 19.97 -7.51
N ASN A 253 -43.36 19.03 -8.45
CA ASN A 253 -44.41 18.49 -9.31
C ASN A 253 -45.44 17.65 -8.54
N ILE A 254 -45.01 16.88 -7.51
CA ILE A 254 -45.90 16.11 -6.63
C ILE A 254 -46.77 17.07 -5.80
N ASN A 255 -46.20 18.12 -5.23
CA ASN A 255 -46.94 19.13 -4.46
C ASN A 255 -47.94 19.91 -5.32
N ASN A 256 -47.59 20.25 -6.55
CA ASN A 256 -48.53 20.91 -7.50
C ASN A 256 -49.66 19.96 -7.93
N ASN A 257 -49.40 18.67 -8.10
CA ASN A 257 -50.43 17.66 -8.41
C ASN A 257 -51.34 17.37 -7.21
N ILE A 258 -50.84 17.44 -5.97
CA ILE A 258 -51.62 17.27 -4.73
C ILE A 258 -52.57 18.45 -4.52
N ILE A 259 -52.16 19.67 -4.91
CA ILE A 259 -53.02 20.88 -4.82
C ILE A 259 -54.14 20.81 -5.89
N SER A 260 -53.84 20.29 -7.09
CA SER A 260 -54.83 20.13 -8.16
C SER A 260 -55.80 19.00 -7.89
N SER A 261 -55.40 17.93 -7.19
CA SER A 261 -56.25 16.76 -6.88
C SER A 261 -57.16 16.95 -5.66
N LYS A 262 -56.84 17.91 -4.75
CA LYS A 262 -57.74 18.24 -3.63
C LYS A 262 -59.03 18.98 -4.03
N ASN A 263 -59.07 19.50 -5.24
CA ASN A 263 -60.28 20.19 -5.76
C ASN A 263 -61.20 19.29 -6.62
N LEU A 264 -60.90 18.00 -6.77
CA LEU A 264 -61.64 17.11 -7.67
C LEU A 264 -62.17 15.80 -7.03
N ASN A 265 -61.97 15.54 -5.73
CA ASN A 265 -62.40 14.30 -5.09
C ASN A 265 -63.35 14.52 -3.90
N GLN A 266 -64.57 15.02 -4.23
CA GLN A 266 -65.76 14.83 -3.35
C GLN A 266 -66.83 13.91 -3.99
N ASN A 267 -66.50 13.16 -5.04
CA ASN A 267 -67.46 12.14 -5.57
C ASN A 267 -66.65 11.00 -6.24
N GLN A 268 -66.37 9.96 -5.54
CA GLN A 268 -66.27 8.55 -5.96
C GLN A 268 -65.36 7.75 -5.01
N GLN A 269 -65.89 7.40 -3.86
CA GLN A 269 -65.51 6.22 -3.11
C GLN A 269 -66.52 5.15 -3.45
N THR A 270 -66.14 4.15 -4.19
CA THR A 270 -66.47 2.72 -4.10
C THR A 270 -66.13 2.00 -5.40
N GLN A 271 -65.37 0.96 -5.31
CA GLN A 271 -64.87 0.01 -6.32
C GLN A 271 -63.45 0.22 -6.80
N THR A 272 -62.50 -0.46 -6.13
CA THR A 272 -61.42 -1.26 -6.74
C THR A 272 -60.41 -1.71 -5.70
N ASN A 273 -60.76 -2.69 -4.91
CA ASN A 273 -59.81 -3.33 -3.98
C ASN A 273 -59.49 -4.80 -4.33
N ASN A 274 -59.49 -5.20 -5.61
CA ASN A 274 -59.26 -6.62 -5.93
C ASN A 274 -58.38 -6.90 -7.16
N LYS A 275 -57.43 -6.02 -7.55
CA LYS A 275 -56.49 -6.34 -8.67
C LYS A 275 -55.01 -6.14 -8.42
N GLN A 276 -54.57 -5.78 -7.23
CA GLN A 276 -53.15 -5.42 -6.97
C GLN A 276 -52.29 -6.53 -6.32
N ASN A 277 -52.90 -7.69 -5.98
CA ASN A 277 -52.14 -8.75 -5.29
C ASN A 277 -51.60 -9.89 -6.18
N GLN A 278 -51.77 -9.84 -7.48
CA GLN A 278 -51.27 -10.91 -8.37
C GLN A 278 -50.01 -10.55 -9.20
N ILE A 279 -49.54 -9.30 -9.19
CA ILE A 279 -48.38 -8.89 -10.01
C ILE A 279 -47.06 -8.95 -9.27
N ASN A 280 -47.05 -8.95 -7.93
CA ASN A 280 -45.79 -8.91 -7.16
C ASN A 280 -45.11 -10.29 -6.95
N TYR A 281 -45.76 -11.41 -7.31
CA TYR A 281 -45.17 -12.75 -7.17
C TYR A 281 -44.36 -13.22 -8.39
N SER A 282 -44.50 -12.57 -9.54
CA SER A 282 -43.87 -13.02 -10.79
C SER A 282 -42.50 -12.35 -11.04
N ASN A 283 -42.19 -11.21 -10.41
CA ASN A 283 -40.94 -10.47 -10.67
C ASN A 283 -39.76 -10.87 -9.77
N HIS A 284 -40.03 -11.61 -8.69
CA HIS A 284 -38.96 -12.04 -7.79
C HIS A 284 -38.21 -13.31 -8.26
N ASN A 285 -38.82 -14.11 -9.13
CA ASN A 285 -38.21 -15.34 -9.63
C ASN A 285 -37.36 -15.16 -10.89
N ILE A 286 -37.47 -14.05 -11.59
CA ILE A 286 -36.72 -13.79 -12.85
C ILE A 286 -35.34 -13.17 -12.55
N GLN A 287 -35.17 -12.42 -11.44
CA GLN A 287 -33.89 -11.81 -11.08
C GLN A 287 -32.88 -12.82 -10.54
N ASN A 288 -33.31 -13.91 -9.91
CA ASN A 288 -32.40 -14.92 -9.34
C ASN A 288 -31.83 -15.91 -10.37
N ILE A 289 -32.45 -16.04 -11.56
CA ILE A 289 -31.97 -16.96 -12.61
C ILE A 289 -30.87 -16.30 -13.45
N ASN A 290 -30.92 -14.96 -13.65
CA ASN A 290 -29.93 -14.25 -14.45
C ASN A 290 -28.58 -13.99 -13.73
N GLN A 291 -28.54 -13.96 -12.40
CA GLN A 291 -27.28 -13.81 -11.66
C GLN A 291 -26.46 -15.11 -11.60
N ASN A 292 -27.09 -16.28 -11.60
CA ASN A 292 -26.38 -17.56 -11.56
C ASN A 292 -25.78 -17.98 -12.92
N GLN A 293 -26.31 -17.47 -14.03
CA GLN A 293 -25.74 -17.74 -15.36
C GLN A 293 -24.57 -16.81 -15.72
N LEU A 294 -24.48 -15.62 -15.12
CA LEU A 294 -23.36 -14.69 -15.35
C LEU A 294 -22.07 -15.12 -14.62
N ASN A 295 -22.19 -15.73 -13.46
CA ASN A 295 -21.04 -16.15 -12.64
C ASN A 295 -20.33 -17.43 -13.15
N ASN A 296 -21.04 -18.28 -13.90
CA ASN A 296 -20.44 -19.51 -14.44
C ASN A 296 -19.65 -19.28 -15.74
N ASN A 297 -19.94 -18.23 -16.49
CA ASN A 297 -19.23 -17.92 -17.75
C ASN A 297 -17.93 -17.12 -17.56
N ILE A 298 -17.69 -16.57 -16.37
CA ILE A 298 -16.47 -15.79 -16.06
C ILE A 298 -15.33 -16.71 -15.63
N ASN A 299 -15.62 -17.84 -14.98
CA ASN A 299 -14.59 -18.75 -14.44
C ASN A 299 -13.89 -19.62 -15.47
N GLU A 300 -14.51 -19.93 -16.63
CA GLU A 300 -13.88 -20.77 -17.66
C GLU A 300 -12.95 -20.01 -18.62
N LYS A 301 -13.08 -18.69 -18.76
CA LYS A 301 -12.19 -17.89 -19.64
C LYS A 301 -10.88 -17.45 -18.98
N GLN A 302 -10.78 -17.46 -17.66
CA GLN A 302 -9.57 -16.99 -16.96
C GLN A 302 -8.48 -18.06 -16.78
N ILE A 303 -8.79 -19.35 -16.94
CA ILE A 303 -7.82 -20.44 -16.70
C ILE A 303 -6.87 -20.67 -17.88
N ASN A 304 -7.22 -20.26 -19.10
CA ASN A 304 -6.44 -20.55 -20.31
C ASN A 304 -5.45 -19.44 -20.76
N GLU A 305 -5.43 -18.27 -20.11
CA GLU A 305 -4.52 -17.17 -20.51
C GLU A 305 -3.30 -16.97 -19.59
N VAL A 306 -3.20 -17.69 -18.49
CA VAL A 306 -2.11 -17.47 -17.49
C VAL A 306 -0.76 -18.09 -17.92
N ASN A 307 -0.72 -18.94 -18.93
CA ASN A 307 0.50 -19.70 -19.31
C ASN A 307 1.31 -19.13 -20.48
N LYS A 308 1.05 -17.92 -20.95
CA LYS A 308 1.86 -17.28 -22.02
C LYS A 308 2.08 -15.79 -21.76
N ARG A 309 2.98 -15.43 -20.85
CA ARG A 309 3.56 -14.08 -20.86
C ARG A 309 5.07 -14.13 -20.63
N PRO A 310 5.86 -13.33 -21.38
CA PRO A 310 7.30 -13.23 -21.19
C PRO A 310 7.59 -12.49 -19.88
N ASN A 311 8.74 -12.82 -19.27
CA ASN A 311 9.32 -12.12 -18.13
C ASN A 311 9.54 -10.63 -18.47
N ASN A 312 8.59 -9.79 -18.17
CA ASN A 312 8.80 -8.35 -18.18
C ASN A 312 9.54 -7.96 -16.89
N HIS A 313 10.87 -7.98 -16.95
CA HIS A 313 11.65 -7.20 -16.02
C HIS A 313 11.32 -5.73 -16.26
N CYS A 314 10.71 -5.10 -15.26
CA CYS A 314 10.59 -3.64 -15.27
C CYS A 314 12.02 -3.07 -15.22
N GLU A 315 12.46 -2.32 -16.23
CA GLU A 315 13.77 -1.63 -16.29
C GLU A 315 13.90 -0.53 -15.21
N CYS A 316 13.12 -0.61 -14.14
CA CYS A 316 12.83 0.47 -13.19
C CYS A 316 13.78 0.56 -11.99
N CYS A 317 14.76 -0.32 -11.80
CA CYS A 317 15.62 -0.27 -10.63
C CYS A 317 17.07 0.06 -10.95
N ILE A 318 17.42 1.31 -10.74
CA ILE A 318 18.80 1.79 -10.74
C ILE A 318 19.17 2.09 -9.27
N ILE A 319 20.22 1.41 -8.79
CA ILE A 319 20.83 1.70 -7.50
C ILE A 319 22.06 2.54 -7.76
N ILE A 320 22.17 3.68 -7.11
CA ILE A 320 23.33 4.57 -7.13
C ILE A 320 24.29 4.19 -6.01
#